data_5cc995dedcf65268616611066029faad
#
_entry.id   5cc995dedcf65268616611066029faad
#
_cell.length_a   1.000
_cell.length_b   1.000
_cell.length_c   1.000
_cell.angle_alpha   90.00
_cell.angle_beta   90.00
_cell.angle_gamma   90.00
#
_symmetry.space_group_name_H-M   'P 1'
#
loop_
_entity.id
_entity.type
_entity.pdbx_description
1 polymer ?
#
loop_
_entity_poly.entity_id
_entity_poly.type
_entity_poly.pdbx_seq_one_letter_code
_entity_poly.pdbx_strand_id
1 'polypeptide(L)' 'MAKDDLAQVDGRVVDAGAGGIYKIKLDNEMEISAKLCGKMRRFNIRVVVGDRVTVGVSPYDPTHGLIMYRHK' A
#
# COMPACT_ATOMS: atom_id res chain seq x y z
N MET A 1 13.11 8.61 9.71
CA MET A 1 11.72 8.82 10.09
C MET A 1 11.16 7.59 10.76
N ALA A 2 10.48 7.74 11.86
CA ALA A 2 9.96 6.62 12.60
C ALA A 2 8.77 5.98 11.87
N LYS A 3 8.66 4.66 12.00
CA LYS A 3 7.53 3.93 11.41
C LYS A 3 6.19 4.39 11.97
N ASP A 4 6.22 4.91 13.17
CA ASP A 4 5.01 5.35 13.86
C ASP A 4 4.37 6.58 13.23
N ASP A 5 5.11 7.25 12.33
CA ASP A 5 4.59 8.42 11.63
C ASP A 5 3.68 8.07 10.47
N LEU A 6 3.56 6.80 10.12
CA LEU A 6 2.71 6.37 9.01
C LEU A 6 1.28 6.15 9.49
N ALA A 7 0.34 6.81 8.81
CA ALA A 7 -1.07 6.56 9.03
C ALA A 7 -1.47 5.30 8.27
N GLN A 8 -2.15 4.39 8.94
CA GLN A 8 -2.62 3.16 8.31
C GLN A 8 -4.04 3.35 7.80
N VAL A 9 -4.23 3.11 6.51
CA VAL A 9 -5.52 3.27 5.85
C VAL A 9 -5.77 2.03 5.01
N ASP A 10 -6.98 1.52 5.06
CA ASP A 10 -7.36 0.38 4.24
C ASP A 10 -7.76 0.83 2.86
N GLY A 11 -7.49 -0.02 1.88
CA GLY A 11 -7.86 0.24 0.52
C GLY A 11 -7.88 -1.03 -0.31
N ARG A 12 -8.11 -0.86 -1.60
CA ARG A 12 -8.15 -1.98 -2.54
C ARG A 12 -7.19 -1.70 -3.69
N VAL A 13 -6.50 -2.73 -4.12
CA VAL A 13 -5.60 -2.63 -5.27
C VAL A 13 -6.44 -2.53 -6.53
N VAL A 14 -6.28 -1.44 -7.27
CA VAL A 14 -7.03 -1.21 -8.51
C VAL A 14 -6.17 -1.36 -9.75
N ASP A 15 -4.84 -1.32 -9.59
CA ASP A 15 -3.94 -1.53 -10.71
C ASP A 15 -2.58 -1.99 -10.17
N ALA A 16 -1.89 -2.79 -10.97
CA ALA A 16 -0.55 -3.27 -10.64
C ALA A 16 0.39 -2.83 -11.76
N GLY A 17 1.21 -1.82 -11.46
CA GLY A 17 2.14 -1.29 -12.43
C GLY A 17 3.46 -2.02 -12.47
N ALA A 18 4.30 -1.65 -13.43
CA ALA A 18 5.65 -2.17 -13.53
C ALA A 18 6.50 -1.68 -12.35
N GLY A 19 7.56 -2.43 -12.03
CA GLY A 19 8.49 -2.04 -10.99
C GLY A 19 7.99 -2.24 -9.57
N GLY A 20 6.93 -3.01 -9.39
CA GLY A 20 6.43 -3.30 -8.05
C GLY A 20 5.60 -2.18 -7.43
N ILE A 21 5.10 -1.27 -8.25
CA ILE A 21 4.25 -0.18 -7.79
C ILE A 21 2.80 -0.55 -8.04
N TYR A 22 1.98 -0.37 -7.02
CA TYR A 22 0.55 -0.69 -7.09
C TYR A 22 -0.25 0.58 -6.90
N LYS A 23 -1.35 0.69 -7.63
CA LYS A 23 -2.33 1.75 -7.38
C LYS A 23 -3.38 1.22 -6.42
N ILE A 24 -3.59 1.98 -5.36
CA ILE A 24 -4.51 1.61 -4.29
C ILE A 24 -5.58 2.69 -4.20
N LYS A 25 -6.83 2.26 -4.25
CA LYS A 25 -7.94 3.18 -3.97
C LYS A 25 -8.30 3.00 -2.49
N LEU A 26 -8.05 4.04 -1.72
CA LEU A 26 -8.31 4.03 -0.29
C LEU A 26 -9.80 4.12 0.00
N ASP A 27 -10.18 3.72 1.19
CA ASP A 27 -11.59 3.77 1.60
C ASP A 27 -12.14 5.20 1.65
N ASN A 28 -11.25 6.20 1.73
CA ASN A 28 -11.63 7.60 1.67
C ASN A 28 -11.71 8.13 0.23
N GLU A 29 -11.71 7.24 -0.76
CA GLU A 29 -11.81 7.53 -2.19
C GLU A 29 -10.57 8.15 -2.83
N MET A 30 -9.49 8.31 -2.08
CA MET A 30 -8.23 8.77 -2.65
C MET A 30 -7.48 7.62 -3.29
N GLU A 31 -6.80 7.90 -4.40
CA GLU A 31 -5.89 6.93 -5.02
C GLU A 31 -4.46 7.31 -4.70
N ILE A 32 -3.69 6.32 -4.34
CA ILE A 32 -2.26 6.51 -4.08
C ILE A 32 -1.47 5.42 -4.78
N SER A 33 -0.17 5.68 -4.93
CA SER A 33 0.79 4.68 -5.37
C SER A 33 1.45 4.07 -4.14
N ALA A 34 1.59 2.75 -4.13
CA ALA A 34 2.18 2.07 -2.99
C ALA A 34 3.09 0.95 -3.45
N LYS A 35 4.10 0.67 -2.64
CA LYS A 35 5.01 -0.46 -2.85
C LYS A 35 4.83 -1.42 -1.70
N LEU A 36 5.22 -2.67 -1.92
CA LEU A 36 5.28 -3.63 -0.82
C LEU A 36 6.29 -3.16 0.20
N CYS A 37 5.95 -3.27 1.49
CA CYS A 37 6.93 -2.99 2.53
C CYS A 37 8.04 -4.04 2.50
N GLY A 38 9.17 -3.75 3.14
CA GLY A 38 10.33 -4.64 3.11
C GLY A 38 10.01 -6.05 3.60
N LYS A 39 9.17 -6.17 4.62
CA LYS A 39 8.77 -7.46 5.16
C LYS A 39 8.02 -8.29 4.14
N MET A 40 7.07 -7.67 3.42
CA MET A 40 6.30 -8.39 2.41
C MET A 40 7.17 -8.83 1.24
N ARG A 41 8.12 -8.00 0.85
CA ARG A 41 9.05 -8.36 -0.21
C ARG A 41 9.94 -9.52 0.22
N ARG A 42 10.40 -9.50 1.46
CA ARG A 42 11.27 -10.56 2.01
C ARG A 42 10.57 -11.91 2.00
N PHE A 43 9.29 -11.94 2.32
CA PHE A 43 8.51 -13.18 2.40
C PHE A 43 7.77 -13.50 1.12
N ASN A 44 8.04 -12.77 0.04
CA ASN A 44 7.44 -13.00 -1.28
C ASN A 44 5.91 -12.99 -1.25
N ILE A 45 5.34 -12.12 -0.44
CA ILE A 45 3.90 -11.99 -0.35
C ILE A 45 3.42 -11.26 -1.62
N ARG A 46 2.54 -11.89 -2.37
CA ARG A 46 2.02 -11.32 -3.59
C ARG A 46 0.73 -10.57 -3.34
N VAL A 47 0.59 -9.45 -4.05
CA VAL A 47 -0.62 -8.66 -4.05
C VAL A 47 -1.10 -8.54 -5.48
N VAL A 48 -2.39 -8.76 -5.71
CA VAL A 48 -2.99 -8.69 -7.04
C VAL A 48 -4.13 -7.69 -7.05
N VAL A 49 -4.52 -7.28 -8.26
CA VAL A 49 -5.65 -6.37 -8.43
C VAL A 49 -6.91 -6.98 -7.83
N GLY A 50 -7.61 -6.18 -7.04
CA GLY A 50 -8.78 -6.64 -6.32
C GLY A 50 -8.53 -7.02 -4.87
N ASP A 51 -7.27 -7.17 -4.48
CA ASP A 51 -6.94 -7.51 -3.10
C ASP A 51 -7.20 -6.31 -2.18
N ARG A 52 -7.65 -6.62 -0.99
CA ARG A 52 -7.81 -5.60 0.04
C ARG A 52 -6.54 -5.55 0.87
N VAL A 53 -6.04 -4.34 1.08
CA VAL A 53 -4.75 -4.14 1.75
C VAL A 53 -4.84 -3.01 2.74
N THR A 54 -3.92 -3.02 3.71
CA THR A 54 -3.68 -1.88 4.60
C THR A 54 -2.40 -1.20 4.17
N VAL A 55 -2.48 0.10 3.96
CA VAL A 55 -1.37 0.91 3.45
C VAL A 55 -0.94 1.90 4.53
N GLY A 56 0.36 2.02 4.74
CA GLY A 56 0.92 3.07 5.57
C GLY A 56 1.24 4.28 4.70
N VAL A 57 0.65 5.42 5.03
CA VAL A 57 0.78 6.65 4.24
C VAL A 57 1.53 7.68 5.08
N SER A 58 2.57 8.28 4.47
CA SER A 58 3.32 9.32 5.14
C SER A 58 2.52 10.62 5.15
N PRO A 59 2.47 11.33 6.29
CA PRO A 59 1.82 12.63 6.33
C PRO A 59 2.55 13.68 5.49
N TYR A 60 3.81 13.42 5.18
CA TYR A 60 4.61 14.33 4.35
C TYR A 60 4.42 14.10 2.86
N ASP A 61 3.97 12.91 2.49
CA ASP A 61 3.72 12.56 1.09
C ASP A 61 2.54 11.62 1.01
N PRO A 62 1.32 12.15 1.08
CA PRO A 62 0.12 11.31 1.11
C PRO A 62 -0.19 10.62 -0.22
N THR A 63 0.56 10.94 -1.29
CA THR A 63 0.34 10.28 -2.58
C THR A 63 1.11 8.98 -2.72
N HIS A 64 2.00 8.68 -1.78
CA HIS A 64 2.78 7.45 -1.79
C HIS A 64 2.66 6.76 -0.44
N GLY A 65 2.70 5.43 -0.47
CA GLY A 65 2.62 4.66 0.75
C GLY A 65 3.30 3.31 0.61
N LEU A 66 3.21 2.54 1.69
CA LEU A 66 3.72 1.17 1.74
C LEU A 66 2.56 0.24 2.05
N ILE A 67 2.47 -0.85 1.29
CA ILE A 67 1.48 -1.88 1.59
C ILE A 67 2.01 -2.67 2.78
N MET A 68 1.30 -2.58 3.90
CA MET A 68 1.71 -3.17 5.16
C MET A 68 1.12 -4.56 5.38
N TYR A 69 -0.13 -4.75 4.96
CA TYR A 69 -0.83 -6.02 5.11
C TYR A 69 -1.70 -6.29 3.91
N ARG A 70 -1.87 -7.58 3.62
CA ARG A 70 -2.83 -8.03 2.63
C ARG A 70 -3.95 -8.77 3.36
N HIS A 71 -5.17 -8.32 3.15
CA HIS A 71 -6.34 -8.99 3.71
C HIS A 71 -6.86 -10.01 2.70
N LYS A 72 -7.31 -11.11 3.21
CA LYS A 72 -7.94 -12.12 2.38
C LYS A 72 -9.45 -12.01 2.42
#